data_09cfe2997a563ae6a6eb2bb67e6a56e5
#
_entry.id   09cfe2997a563ae6a6eb2bb67e6a56e5
#
_cell.length_a   1.000
_cell.length_b   1.000
_cell.length_c   1.000
_cell.angle_alpha   90.00
_cell.angle_beta   90.00
_cell.angle_gamma   90.00
#
_symmetry.space_group_name_H-M   'P 1'
#
loop_
_entity.id
_entity.type
_entity.pdbx_description
1 polymer ?
#
loop_
_entity_poly.entity_id
_entity_poly.type
_entity_poly.pdbx_seq_one_letter_code
_entity_poly.pdbx_strand_id
1 'polypeptide(L)'
;MTSEVDNVEVLKRAYVEWADKKGQNVDCWMSIIADDARLSSLADGVSGVSFTRSRSGKSEVLEYLKGLNADWEMLFYRVDEYIAQGDRVVALGSTSWRNKQTGKVVLTPKADIWRMRNGKIVQFSEFYDTAKLIAAAQP
;
A
#
# COMPACT_ATOMS: atom_id res chain seq x y z
N MET A 1 -1.26 -25.11 -2.93
CA MET A 1 -2.06 -24.01 -3.51
C MET A 1 -2.84 -23.32 -2.39
N THR A 2 -2.68 -22.01 -2.26
CA THR A 2 -3.40 -21.23 -1.23
C THR A 2 -4.83 -20.93 -1.69
N SER A 3 -5.78 -21.05 -0.78
CA SER A 3 -7.17 -20.72 -1.05
C SER A 3 -7.40 -19.20 -0.99
N GLU A 4 -8.55 -18.77 -1.52
CA GLU A 4 -8.99 -17.39 -1.43
C GLU A 4 -9.07 -16.93 0.03
N VAL A 5 -9.59 -17.79 0.92
CA VAL A 5 -9.67 -17.50 2.36
C VAL A 5 -8.29 -17.30 2.97
N ASP A 6 -7.34 -18.18 2.62
CA ASP A 6 -5.97 -18.08 3.12
C ASP A 6 -5.29 -16.80 2.66
N ASN A 7 -5.49 -16.41 1.40
CA ASN A 7 -4.92 -15.18 0.86
C ASN A 7 -5.46 -13.95 1.59
N VAL A 8 -6.77 -13.92 1.85
CA VAL A 8 -7.39 -12.83 2.62
C VAL A 8 -6.80 -12.76 4.04
N GLU A 9 -6.65 -13.91 4.70
CA GLU A 9 -6.13 -13.95 6.07
C GLU A 9 -4.68 -13.44 6.15
N VAL A 10 -3.84 -13.80 5.19
CA VAL A 10 -2.45 -13.31 5.12
C VAL A 10 -2.43 -11.78 5.02
N LEU A 11 -3.23 -11.23 4.11
CA LEU A 11 -3.28 -9.78 3.90
C LEU A 11 -3.92 -9.06 5.09
N LYS A 12 -4.97 -9.62 5.66
CA LYS A 12 -5.67 -9.03 6.80
C LYS A 12 -4.75 -8.86 8.00
N ARG A 13 -3.92 -9.86 8.30
CA ARG A 13 -2.93 -9.78 9.38
C ARG A 13 -1.93 -8.66 9.12
N ALA A 14 -1.47 -8.54 7.88
CA ALA A 14 -0.52 -7.48 7.50
C ALA A 14 -1.16 -6.10 7.62
N TYR A 15 -2.41 -5.93 7.20
CA TYR A 15 -3.12 -4.66 7.32
C TYR A 15 -3.35 -4.25 8.78
N VAL A 16 -3.69 -5.21 9.64
CA VAL A 16 -3.88 -4.93 11.08
C VAL A 16 -2.58 -4.37 11.67
N GLU A 17 -1.45 -5.02 11.38
CA GLU A 17 -0.14 -4.57 11.86
C GLU A 17 0.26 -3.23 11.26
N TRP A 18 0.01 -3.04 9.96
CA TRP A 18 0.28 -1.80 9.25
C TRP A 18 -0.47 -0.63 9.87
N ALA A 19 -1.77 -0.80 10.12
CA ALA A 19 -2.61 0.24 10.73
C ALA A 19 -2.24 0.49 12.19
N ASP A 20 -2.00 -0.56 12.95
CA ASP A 20 -1.68 -0.47 14.38
C ASP A 20 -0.39 0.29 14.62
N LYS A 21 0.63 0.04 13.81
CA LYS A 21 1.95 0.69 13.93
C LYS A 21 2.06 1.94 13.07
N LYS A 22 0.97 2.45 12.53
CA LYS A 22 0.94 3.68 11.72
C LYS A 22 1.96 3.65 10.58
N GLY A 23 2.06 2.51 9.90
CA GLY A 23 2.95 2.36 8.76
C GLY A 23 4.43 2.17 9.09
N GLN A 24 4.81 2.15 10.37
CA GLN A 24 6.22 2.05 10.77
C GLN A 24 6.78 0.64 10.68
N ASN A 25 5.92 -0.38 10.82
CA ASN A 25 6.37 -1.77 10.71
C ASN A 25 6.27 -2.25 9.27
N VAL A 26 7.29 -1.97 8.46
CA VAL A 26 7.31 -2.39 7.05
C VAL A 26 7.49 -3.90 6.90
N ASP A 27 7.98 -4.59 7.94
CA ASP A 27 8.18 -6.04 7.89
C ASP A 27 6.86 -6.80 7.76
N CYS A 28 5.74 -6.22 8.15
CA CYS A 28 4.44 -6.85 7.95
C CYS A 28 4.18 -7.14 6.47
N TRP A 29 4.71 -6.31 5.57
CA TRP A 29 4.66 -6.53 4.13
C TRP A 29 5.88 -7.28 3.61
N MET A 30 7.08 -6.88 4.05
CA MET A 30 8.33 -7.44 3.54
C MET A 30 8.48 -8.93 3.84
N SER A 31 7.86 -9.42 4.91
CA SER A 31 7.90 -10.84 5.28
C SER A 31 7.04 -11.73 4.39
N ILE A 32 6.07 -11.14 3.67
CA ILE A 32 5.13 -11.89 2.82
C ILE A 32 5.23 -11.53 1.35
N ILE A 33 6.24 -10.74 0.97
CA ILE A 33 6.42 -10.34 -0.42
C ILE A 33 7.39 -11.28 -1.14
N ALA A 34 7.06 -11.63 -2.38
CA ALA A 34 7.94 -12.47 -3.21
C ALA A 34 9.11 -11.64 -3.74
N ASP A 35 10.23 -12.31 -4.05
CA ASP A 35 11.43 -11.64 -4.54
C ASP A 35 11.20 -10.92 -5.86
N ASP A 36 10.29 -11.41 -6.68
CA ASP A 36 9.96 -10.87 -8.01
C ASP A 36 8.69 -10.01 -8.00
N ALA A 37 8.23 -9.57 -6.84
CA ALA A 37 7.00 -8.80 -6.73
C ALA A 37 7.07 -7.47 -7.48
N ARG A 38 5.90 -7.05 -7.99
CA ARG A 38 5.75 -5.76 -8.67
C ARG A 38 4.75 -4.89 -7.93
N LEU A 39 5.03 -3.59 -7.91
CA LEU A 39 4.17 -2.61 -7.27
C LEU A 39 3.87 -1.48 -8.25
N SER A 40 2.59 -1.13 -8.38
CA SER A 40 2.18 0.07 -9.11
C SER A 40 1.28 0.93 -8.22
N SER A 41 1.44 2.23 -8.36
CA SER A 41 0.65 3.22 -7.63
C SER A 41 0.08 4.19 -8.65
N LEU A 42 -1.16 4.63 -8.45
CA LEU A 42 -1.90 5.37 -9.47
C LEU A 42 -1.20 6.66 -9.87
N ALA A 43 -0.56 7.37 -8.95
CA ALA A 43 0.17 8.61 -9.25
C ALA A 43 1.45 8.38 -10.08
N ASP A 44 1.98 7.18 -10.05
CA ASP A 44 3.11 6.70 -10.87
C ASP A 44 4.28 7.70 -11.00
N GLY A 45 4.74 8.18 -9.87
CA GLY A 45 5.96 9.01 -9.79
C GLY A 45 5.80 10.46 -10.22
N VAL A 46 4.57 10.95 -10.33
CA VAL A 46 4.34 12.34 -10.71
C VAL A 46 5.02 13.29 -9.72
N SER A 47 5.40 14.48 -10.19
CA SER A 47 6.13 15.46 -9.39
C SER A 47 5.44 15.77 -8.06
N GLY A 48 6.22 15.75 -6.98
CA GLY A 48 5.73 15.94 -5.61
C GLY A 48 5.46 14.65 -4.87
N VAL A 49 5.25 13.54 -5.58
CA VAL A 49 5.00 12.22 -4.99
C VAL A 49 5.82 11.15 -5.71
N SER A 50 7.08 11.41 -5.94
CA SER A 50 7.99 10.55 -6.70
C SER A 50 8.11 9.13 -6.15
N PHE A 51 7.87 8.93 -4.85
CA PHE A 51 7.92 7.61 -4.24
C PHE A 51 6.91 6.63 -4.86
N THR A 52 5.86 7.16 -5.50
CA THR A 52 4.77 6.36 -6.09
C THR A 52 5.13 5.71 -7.43
N ARG A 53 6.34 5.93 -7.95
CA ARG A 53 6.75 5.31 -9.22
C ARG A 53 6.70 3.78 -9.13
N SER A 54 6.45 3.13 -10.25
CA SER A 54 6.38 1.67 -10.33
C SER A 54 7.66 1.01 -9.85
N ARG A 55 7.53 -0.13 -9.18
CA ARG A 55 8.64 -0.86 -8.58
C ARG A 55 8.64 -2.30 -9.05
N SER A 56 9.82 -2.86 -9.19
CA SER A 56 10.00 -4.26 -9.54
C SER A 56 11.06 -4.87 -8.64
N GLY A 57 10.71 -5.97 -7.97
CA GLY A 57 11.60 -6.66 -7.05
C GLY A 57 11.47 -6.18 -5.62
N LYS A 58 11.83 -7.05 -4.70
CA LYS A 58 11.65 -6.85 -3.26
C LYS A 58 12.39 -5.62 -2.74
N SER A 59 13.62 -5.36 -3.21
CA SER A 59 14.39 -4.20 -2.75
C SER A 59 13.75 -2.88 -3.18
N GLU A 60 13.19 -2.82 -4.39
CA GLU A 60 12.50 -1.61 -4.85
C GLU A 60 11.18 -1.38 -4.12
N VAL A 61 10.48 -2.45 -3.75
CA VAL A 61 9.27 -2.32 -2.92
C VAL A 61 9.64 -1.75 -1.55
N LEU A 62 10.75 -2.17 -0.97
CA LEU A 62 11.23 -1.59 0.28
C LEU A 62 11.54 -0.10 0.13
N GLU A 63 12.12 0.31 -1.00
CA GLU A 63 12.34 1.74 -1.30
C GLU A 63 11.04 2.53 -1.33
N TYR A 64 9.97 1.96 -1.90
CA TYR A 64 8.65 2.58 -1.90
C TYR A 64 8.16 2.82 -0.46
N LEU A 65 8.23 1.80 0.39
CA LEU A 65 7.79 1.91 1.79
C LEU A 65 8.63 2.94 2.57
N LYS A 66 9.93 2.96 2.35
CA LYS A 66 10.81 3.95 2.98
C LYS A 66 10.52 5.36 2.49
N GLY A 67 10.29 5.54 1.19
CA GLY A 67 9.95 6.84 0.61
C GLY A 67 8.63 7.36 1.13
N LEU A 68 7.64 6.49 1.25
CA LEU A 68 6.35 6.85 1.83
C LEU A 68 6.52 7.36 3.26
N ASN A 69 7.22 6.61 4.10
CA ASN A 69 7.43 6.97 5.50
C ASN A 69 8.37 8.16 5.70
N ALA A 70 9.25 8.45 4.72
CA ALA A 70 10.13 9.61 4.79
C ALA A 70 9.33 10.91 4.63
N ASP A 71 8.33 10.91 3.75
CA ASP A 71 7.60 12.12 3.37
C ASP A 71 6.22 12.26 4.02
N TRP A 72 5.66 11.17 4.50
CA TRP A 72 4.30 11.13 5.00
C TRP A 72 4.18 10.44 6.35
N GLU A 73 3.20 10.89 7.13
CA GLU A 73 2.84 10.30 8.43
C GLU A 73 1.43 9.73 8.31
N MET A 74 1.29 8.43 8.59
CA MET A 74 -0.03 7.80 8.61
C MET A 74 -0.85 8.29 9.81
N LEU A 75 -2.04 8.79 9.53
CA LEU A 75 -3.00 9.13 10.58
C LEU A 75 -3.91 7.95 10.88
N PHE A 76 -4.41 7.28 9.83
CA PHE A 76 -5.09 5.99 9.97
C PHE A 76 -5.11 5.24 8.64
N TYR A 77 -5.36 3.93 8.74
CA TYR A 77 -5.57 3.07 7.59
C TYR A 77 -6.69 2.09 7.96
N ARG A 78 -7.76 2.06 7.16
CA ARG A 78 -8.91 1.20 7.45
C ARG A 78 -9.28 0.40 6.21
N VAL A 79 -9.44 -0.92 6.38
CA VAL A 79 -9.99 -1.78 5.34
C VAL A 79 -11.38 -2.21 5.79
N ASP A 80 -12.39 -1.91 4.98
CA ASP A 80 -13.79 -2.20 5.30
C ASP A 80 -14.22 -3.56 4.78
N GLU A 81 -13.69 -4.00 3.62
CA GLU A 81 -14.04 -5.30 3.07
C GLU A 81 -12.94 -5.86 2.18
N TYR A 82 -12.95 -7.17 2.03
CA TYR A 82 -12.05 -7.92 1.15
C TYR A 82 -12.88 -8.69 0.14
N ILE A 83 -12.47 -8.64 -1.13
CA ILE A 83 -13.11 -9.39 -2.22
C ILE A 83 -12.03 -10.26 -2.84
N ALA A 84 -12.20 -11.57 -2.80
CA ALA A 84 -11.21 -12.51 -3.33
C ALA A 84 -11.80 -13.32 -4.48
N GLN A 85 -11.00 -13.49 -5.54
CA GLN A 85 -11.34 -14.33 -6.67
C GLN A 85 -10.05 -14.93 -7.24
N GLY A 86 -9.91 -16.25 -7.18
CA GLY A 86 -8.70 -16.92 -7.63
C GLY A 86 -7.49 -16.45 -6.80
N ASP A 87 -6.45 -16.01 -7.49
CA ASP A 87 -5.23 -15.52 -6.85
C ASP A 87 -5.26 -14.02 -6.52
N ARG A 88 -6.40 -13.35 -6.75
CA ARG A 88 -6.56 -11.91 -6.53
C ARG A 88 -7.36 -11.62 -5.29
N VAL A 89 -6.93 -10.57 -4.58
CA VAL A 89 -7.68 -10.01 -3.44
C VAL A 89 -7.77 -8.50 -3.65
N VAL A 90 -8.98 -7.96 -3.47
CA VAL A 90 -9.22 -6.52 -3.46
C VAL A 90 -9.54 -6.11 -2.03
N ALA A 91 -8.81 -5.14 -1.50
CA ALA A 91 -9.08 -4.57 -0.18
C ALA A 91 -9.61 -3.15 -0.38
N LEU A 92 -10.83 -2.90 0.13
CA LEU A 92 -11.50 -1.61 -0.01
C LEU A 92 -11.60 -0.93 1.35
N GLY A 93 -11.27 0.35 1.39
CA GLY A 93 -11.34 1.13 2.63
C GLY A 93 -10.97 2.57 2.41
N SER A 94 -10.35 3.16 3.41
CA SER A 94 -9.90 4.54 3.36
C SER A 94 -8.65 4.72 4.22
N THR A 95 -7.93 5.80 3.95
CA THR A 95 -6.69 6.08 4.66
C THR A 95 -6.48 7.60 4.75
N SER A 96 -5.75 8.05 5.76
CA SER A 96 -5.42 9.45 5.93
C SER A 96 -3.95 9.59 6.31
N TRP A 97 -3.28 10.54 5.67
CA TRP A 97 -1.86 10.81 5.84
C TRP A 97 -1.60 12.30 5.90
N ARG A 98 -0.58 12.69 6.66
CA ARG A 98 -0.09 14.08 6.70
C ARG A 98 1.24 14.15 5.96
N ASN A 99 1.37 15.10 5.04
CA ASN A 99 2.66 15.38 4.43
C ASN A 99 3.56 16.08 5.46
N LYS A 100 4.74 15.54 5.70
CA LYS A 100 5.65 16.06 6.75
C LYS A 100 6.20 17.43 6.42
N GLN A 101 6.35 17.75 5.14
CA GLN A 101 6.90 19.04 4.71
C GLN A 101 5.84 20.14 4.71
N THR A 102 4.66 19.88 4.18
CA THR A 102 3.59 20.87 4.04
C THR A 102 2.66 20.95 5.24
N GLY A 103 2.58 19.87 6.04
CA GLY A 103 1.62 19.74 7.14
C GLY A 103 0.20 19.45 6.67
N LYS A 104 -0.05 19.38 5.36
CA LYS A 104 -1.38 19.14 4.80
C LYS A 104 -1.76 17.67 4.94
N VAL A 105 -3.07 17.44 5.11
CA VAL A 105 -3.63 16.10 5.31
C VAL A 105 -4.41 15.70 4.06
N VAL A 106 -4.21 14.45 3.65
CA VAL A 106 -5.04 13.81 2.63
C VAL A 106 -5.91 12.75 3.30
N LEU A 107 -7.19 12.72 2.92
CA LEU A 107 -8.13 11.66 3.28
C LEU A 107 -8.69 11.14 1.98
N THR A 108 -8.54 9.85 1.72
CA THR A 108 -8.94 9.28 0.44
C THR A 108 -9.51 7.87 0.62
N PRO A 109 -10.54 7.52 -0.19
CA PRO A 109 -10.90 6.12 -0.37
C PRO A 109 -9.71 5.40 -0.99
N LYS A 110 -9.59 4.11 -0.71
CA LYS A 110 -8.47 3.32 -1.24
C LYS A 110 -8.94 1.95 -1.68
N ALA A 111 -8.46 1.54 -2.85
CA ALA A 111 -8.64 0.20 -3.37
C ALA A 111 -7.25 -0.39 -3.64
N ASP A 112 -6.92 -1.45 -2.91
CA ASP A 112 -5.67 -2.16 -3.10
C ASP A 112 -5.97 -3.48 -3.79
N ILE A 113 -5.29 -3.77 -4.89
CA ILE A 113 -5.45 -5.00 -5.64
C ILE A 113 -4.18 -5.81 -5.51
N TRP A 114 -4.32 -7.01 -4.95
CA TRP A 114 -3.21 -7.92 -4.66
C TRP A 114 -3.31 -9.16 -5.55
N ARG A 115 -2.18 -9.66 -6.00
CA ARG A 115 -2.07 -10.98 -6.59
C ARG A 115 -1.13 -11.81 -5.73
N MET A 116 -1.56 -13.03 -5.41
CA MET A 116 -0.86 -13.92 -4.49
C MET A 116 -0.39 -15.18 -5.19
N ARG A 117 0.74 -15.73 -4.72
CA ARG A 117 1.26 -17.02 -5.16
C ARG A 117 1.91 -17.72 -3.97
N ASN A 118 1.36 -18.89 -3.60
CA ASN A 118 1.89 -19.69 -2.49
C ASN A 118 2.04 -18.90 -1.19
N GLY A 119 1.02 -18.07 -0.87
CA GLY A 119 1.02 -17.26 0.34
C GLY A 119 1.90 -16.03 0.31
N LYS A 120 2.49 -15.71 -0.84
CA LYS A 120 3.33 -14.53 -1.02
C LYS A 120 2.69 -13.55 -2.00
N ILE A 121 2.97 -12.26 -1.80
CA ILE A 121 2.52 -11.20 -2.69
C ILE A 121 3.43 -11.18 -3.92
N VAL A 122 2.84 -11.27 -5.12
CA VAL A 122 3.58 -11.15 -6.38
C VAL A 122 3.24 -9.86 -7.13
N GLN A 123 2.12 -9.23 -6.81
CA GLN A 123 1.74 -7.97 -7.43
C GLN A 123 0.85 -7.16 -6.50
N PHE A 124 1.08 -5.86 -6.47
CA PHE A 124 0.27 -4.89 -5.73
C PHE A 124 0.00 -3.69 -6.63
N SER A 125 -1.26 -3.29 -6.69
CA SER A 125 -1.68 -2.07 -7.38
C SER A 125 -2.57 -1.27 -6.45
N GLU A 126 -2.25 0.00 -6.24
CA GLU A 126 -3.05 0.84 -5.34
C GLU A 126 -3.73 1.97 -6.12
N PHE A 127 -5.00 2.18 -5.78
CA PHE A 127 -5.87 3.19 -6.37
C PHE A 127 -6.41 4.10 -5.27
N TYR A 128 -6.32 5.40 -5.49
CA TYR A 128 -6.71 6.41 -4.50
C TYR A 128 -6.96 7.74 -5.22
N ASP A 129 -7.36 8.76 -4.48
CA ASP A 129 -7.58 10.10 -5.04
C ASP A 129 -6.23 10.79 -5.26
N THR A 130 -5.71 10.70 -6.47
CA THR A 130 -4.40 11.27 -6.84
C THR A 130 -4.39 12.79 -6.75
N ALA A 131 -5.50 13.45 -7.09
CA ALA A 131 -5.59 14.90 -7.02
C ALA A 131 -5.42 15.40 -5.57
N LYS A 132 -6.08 14.72 -4.62
CA LYS A 132 -5.94 15.05 -3.21
C LYS A 132 -4.53 14.80 -2.69
N LEU A 133 -3.92 13.69 -3.09
CA LEU A 133 -2.55 13.36 -2.67
C LEU A 133 -1.58 14.40 -3.17
N ILE A 134 -1.64 14.74 -4.45
CA ILE A 134 -0.75 15.73 -5.07
C ILE A 134 -0.95 17.10 -4.42
N ALA A 135 -2.19 17.51 -4.18
CA ALA A 135 -2.48 18.79 -3.54
C ALA A 135 -1.86 18.88 -2.13
N ALA A 136 -1.93 17.79 -1.36
CA ALA A 136 -1.34 17.76 -0.01
C ALA A 136 0.18 17.80 -0.03
N ALA A 137 0.82 17.41 -1.12
CA ALA A 137 2.28 17.45 -1.27
C ALA A 137 2.79 18.83 -1.71
N GLN A 138 1.91 19.74 -2.08
CA GLN A 138 2.30 21.08 -2.55
C GLN A 138 2.20 22.12 -1.43
N PRO A 139 3.12 23.11 -1.41
CA PRO A 139 3.15 24.16 -0.39
C PRO A 139 1.86 24.97 -0.33
#